data_2dc64d593b7f7fc2e1a8d3e15d3bb066
#
_entry.id   2dc64d593b7f7fc2e1a8d3e15d3bb066
#
_cell.length_a   1.000
_cell.length_b   1.000
_cell.length_c   1.000
_cell.angle_alpha   90.00
_cell.angle_beta   90.00
_cell.angle_gamma   90.00
#
_symmetry.space_group_name_H-M   'P 1'
#
loop_
_entity.id
_entity.type
_entity.pdbx_description
1 polymer ?
#
loop_
_entity_poly.entity_id
_entity_poly.type
_entity_poly.pdbx_seq_one_letter_code
_entity_poly.pdbx_strand_id
1 'polypeptide(L)'
;MRKINLIIIHCSATRANRNFTVEDLEACHKARGFTTTGYHYYITKDGEIYPCRPEEMIGAHAKHYNAHSIGICYEGGLDATGTPADTRTEAQKVNHR
;
A
#
# COMPACT_ATOMS: atom_id res chain seq x y z
N MET A 1 -11.25 17.81 10.07
CA MET A 1 -11.14 16.86 8.94
C MET A 1 -10.06 17.34 7.99
N ARG A 2 -9.16 16.44 7.57
CA ARG A 2 -8.11 16.81 6.61
C ARG A 2 -8.71 17.09 5.24
N LYS A 3 -8.07 17.98 4.52
CA LYS A 3 -8.46 18.26 3.15
C LYS A 3 -7.65 17.32 2.23
N ILE A 4 -8.34 16.39 1.58
CA ILE A 4 -7.71 15.38 0.73
C ILE A 4 -8.00 15.74 -0.72
N ASN A 5 -6.94 15.89 -1.52
CA ASN A 5 -7.08 16.21 -2.94
C ASN A 5 -6.23 15.29 -3.84
N LEU A 6 -5.54 14.30 -3.25
CA LEU A 6 -4.71 13.34 -3.99
C LEU A 6 -4.92 11.94 -3.48
N ILE A 7 -4.83 10.98 -4.40
CA ILE A 7 -4.70 9.56 -4.08
C ILE A 7 -3.38 9.12 -4.69
N ILE A 8 -2.48 8.58 -3.86
CA ILE A 8 -1.18 8.13 -4.32
C ILE A 8 -1.11 6.62 -4.19
N ILE A 9 -0.77 5.95 -5.29
CA ILE A 9 -0.73 4.50 -5.35
C ILE A 9 0.72 4.04 -5.28
N HIS A 10 0.99 3.14 -4.34
CA HIS A 10 2.30 2.54 -4.11
C HIS A 10 2.22 1.04 -4.31
N CYS A 11 3.38 0.38 -4.40
CA CYS A 11 3.46 -1.08 -4.33
C CYS A 11 4.28 -1.48 -3.11
N SER A 12 4.08 -2.73 -2.66
CA SER A 12 4.85 -3.26 -1.54
C SER A 12 6.30 -3.58 -1.92
N ALA A 13 6.62 -3.56 -3.21
CA ALA A 13 7.92 -3.96 -3.76
C ALA A 13 8.27 -5.40 -3.34
N THR A 14 7.30 -6.30 -3.51
CA THR A 14 7.48 -7.73 -3.22
C THR A 14 7.31 -8.54 -4.49
N ARG A 15 7.91 -9.74 -4.51
CA ARG A 15 7.90 -10.59 -5.70
C ARG A 15 6.51 -11.15 -5.98
N ALA A 16 6.14 -11.20 -7.25
CA ALA A 16 4.83 -11.67 -7.69
C ALA A 16 4.56 -13.13 -7.30
N ASN A 17 5.59 -13.95 -7.14
CA ASN A 17 5.47 -15.36 -6.78
C ASN A 17 5.49 -15.60 -5.27
N ARG A 18 5.42 -14.56 -4.45
CA ARG A 18 5.35 -14.66 -3.00
C ARG A 18 4.11 -13.94 -2.50
N ASN A 19 3.61 -14.38 -1.35
CA ASN A 19 2.52 -13.70 -0.67
C ASN A 19 3.09 -12.71 0.34
N PHE A 20 2.50 -11.53 0.39
CA PHE A 20 2.88 -10.52 1.35
C PHE A 20 1.60 -10.00 1.98
N THR A 21 1.30 -10.46 3.18
CA THR A 21 0.04 -10.17 3.87
C THR A 21 0.04 -8.78 4.48
N VAL A 22 -1.14 -8.31 4.90
CA VAL A 22 -1.23 -7.04 5.62
C VAL A 22 -0.41 -7.11 6.93
N GLU A 23 -0.37 -8.27 7.57
CA GLU A 23 0.43 -8.48 8.78
C GLU A 23 1.92 -8.35 8.49
N ASP A 24 2.37 -8.86 7.35
CA ASP A 24 3.77 -8.71 6.92
C ASP A 24 4.11 -7.24 6.69
N LEU A 25 3.21 -6.50 6.06
CA LEU A 25 3.39 -5.07 5.82
C LEU A 25 3.47 -4.30 7.14
N GLU A 26 2.58 -4.62 8.08
CA GLU A 26 2.58 -3.99 9.40
C GLU A 26 3.88 -4.26 10.15
N ALA A 27 4.37 -5.51 10.10
CA ALA A 27 5.61 -5.89 10.75
C ALA A 27 6.79 -5.10 10.19
N CYS A 28 6.85 -4.92 8.88
CA CYS A 28 7.90 -4.11 8.24
C CYS A 28 7.87 -2.66 8.70
N HIS A 29 6.68 -2.06 8.77
CA HIS A 29 6.55 -0.67 9.18
C HIS A 29 6.81 -0.47 10.66
N LYS A 30 6.38 -1.41 11.50
CA LYS A 30 6.68 -1.37 12.94
C LYS A 30 8.18 -1.47 13.21
N ALA A 31 8.88 -2.29 12.44
CA ALA A 31 10.33 -2.41 12.55
C ALA A 31 11.05 -1.11 12.23
N ARG A 32 10.39 -0.22 11.46
CA ARG A 32 10.92 1.11 11.13
C ARG A 32 10.45 2.19 12.09
N GLY A 33 9.75 1.82 13.17
CA GLY A 33 9.29 2.75 14.19
C GLY A 33 7.87 3.26 14.01
N PHE A 34 7.13 2.77 13.03
CA PHE A 34 5.72 3.16 12.84
C PHE A 34 4.82 2.38 13.80
N THR A 35 3.71 2.97 14.22
CA THR A 35 2.72 2.29 15.05
C THR A 35 1.82 1.37 14.22
N THR A 36 1.66 1.69 12.94
CA THR A 36 0.94 0.86 11.97
C THR A 36 1.58 1.10 10.60
N THR A 37 0.94 0.64 9.52
CA THR A 37 1.48 0.93 8.19
C THR A 37 1.36 2.43 7.90
N GLY A 38 2.19 2.93 7.01
CA GLY A 38 2.10 4.32 6.57
C GLY A 38 0.99 4.56 5.56
N TYR A 39 0.34 3.51 5.08
CA TYR A 39 -0.72 3.59 4.07
C TYR A 39 -2.09 3.58 4.72
N HIS A 40 -3.08 4.12 4.01
CA HIS A 40 -4.46 4.05 4.48
C HIS A 40 -5.11 2.72 4.10
N TYR A 41 -4.73 2.17 2.96
CA TYR A 41 -5.29 0.91 2.46
C TYR A 41 -4.20 0.03 1.85
N TYR A 42 -4.39 -1.28 1.95
CA TYR A 42 -3.52 -2.27 1.32
C TYR A 42 -4.38 -3.25 0.53
N ILE A 43 -4.04 -3.48 -0.74
CA ILE A 43 -4.80 -4.36 -1.63
C ILE A 43 -3.94 -5.58 -1.97
N THR A 44 -4.39 -6.76 -1.55
CA THR A 44 -3.68 -8.01 -1.84
C THR A 44 -3.94 -8.48 -3.27
N LYS A 45 -3.21 -9.50 -3.70
CA LYS A 45 -3.28 -10.01 -5.08
C LYS A 45 -4.68 -10.50 -5.47
N ASP A 46 -5.44 -11.00 -4.50
CA ASP A 46 -6.81 -11.47 -4.74
C ASP A 46 -7.84 -10.34 -4.74
N GLY A 47 -7.38 -9.10 -4.57
CA GLY A 47 -8.26 -7.93 -4.61
C GLY A 47 -8.87 -7.54 -3.28
N GLU A 48 -8.52 -8.23 -2.19
CA GLU A 48 -9.01 -7.86 -0.87
C GLU A 48 -8.41 -6.54 -0.43
N ILE A 49 -9.27 -5.64 0.06
CA ILE A 49 -8.85 -4.32 0.52
C ILE A 49 -8.84 -4.33 2.04
N TYR A 50 -7.68 -4.03 2.62
CA TYR A 50 -7.50 -3.97 4.07
C TYR A 50 -7.32 -2.52 4.49
N PRO A 51 -8.25 -1.96 5.30
CA PRO A 51 -8.02 -0.63 5.86
C PRO A 51 -6.93 -0.73 6.92
N CYS A 52 -5.95 0.17 6.83
CA CYS A 52 -4.80 0.16 7.72
C CYS A 52 -4.80 1.37 8.64
N ARG A 53 -4.76 2.56 8.05
CA ARG A 53 -4.77 3.80 8.81
C ARG A 53 -6.05 4.56 8.49
N PRO A 54 -6.78 5.11 9.48
CA PRO A 54 -7.99 5.89 9.21
C PRO A 54 -7.69 7.07 8.27
N GLU A 55 -8.63 7.41 7.40
CA GLU A 55 -8.43 8.47 6.41
C GLU A 55 -8.21 9.83 7.06
N GLU A 56 -8.73 10.05 8.28
CA GLU A 56 -8.51 11.28 9.03
C GLU A 56 -7.07 11.44 9.48
N MET A 57 -6.33 10.34 9.59
CA MET A 57 -4.93 10.39 9.97
C MET A 57 -4.05 10.67 8.77
N ILE A 58 -3.06 11.55 8.97
CA ILE A 58 -2.04 11.79 7.96
C ILE A 58 -1.20 10.52 7.82
N GLY A 59 -1.00 10.07 6.58
CA GLY A 59 -0.20 8.88 6.31
C GLY A 59 1.30 9.14 6.43
N ALA A 60 2.08 8.09 6.23
CA ALA A 60 3.54 8.17 6.19
C ALA A 60 4.02 7.36 4.98
N HIS A 61 3.66 7.81 3.76
CA HIS A 61 3.90 7.07 2.54
C HIS A 61 4.50 7.90 1.41
N ALA A 62 4.34 9.22 1.44
CA ALA A 62 4.88 10.09 0.39
C ALA A 62 5.25 11.43 1.01
N LYS A 63 6.54 11.62 1.29
CA LYS A 63 7.05 12.86 1.89
C LYS A 63 6.56 14.07 1.11
N HIS A 64 6.13 15.11 1.81
CA HIS A 64 5.58 16.37 1.30
C HIS A 64 4.13 16.26 0.82
N TYR A 65 3.58 15.06 0.62
CA TYR A 65 2.21 14.88 0.12
C TYR A 65 1.28 14.24 1.15
N ASN A 66 1.82 13.75 2.26
CA ASN A 66 1.05 13.01 3.27
C ASN A 66 -0.14 13.81 3.82
N ALA A 67 0.03 15.10 4.03
CA ALA A 67 -0.98 15.91 4.71
C ALA A 67 -2.29 16.03 3.92
N HIS A 68 -2.28 15.84 2.61
CA HIS A 68 -3.47 16.04 1.77
C HIS A 68 -3.72 14.88 0.80
N SER A 69 -3.21 13.69 1.12
CA SER A 69 -3.37 12.52 0.27
C SER A 69 -3.83 11.29 1.04
N ILE A 70 -4.36 10.33 0.28
CA ILE A 70 -4.61 8.97 0.75
C ILE A 70 -3.60 8.08 0.06
N GLY A 71 -2.91 7.24 0.83
CA GLY A 71 -1.95 6.28 0.31
C GLY A 71 -2.56 4.90 0.19
N ILE A 72 -2.52 4.34 -1.01
CA ILE A 72 -2.98 2.97 -1.28
C ILE A 72 -1.78 2.18 -1.75
N CYS A 73 -1.52 1.05 -1.09
CA CYS A 73 -0.44 0.14 -1.47
C CYS A 73 -1.03 -1.15 -2.01
N TYR A 74 -0.53 -1.64 -3.14
CA TYR A 74 -0.91 -2.96 -3.63
C TYR A 74 0.23 -3.95 -3.44
N GLU A 75 -0.14 -5.21 -3.21
CA GLU A 75 0.82 -6.31 -3.06
C GLU A 75 1.48 -6.61 -4.39
N GLY A 76 2.81 -6.54 -4.45
CA GLY A 76 3.57 -6.83 -5.65
C GLY A 76 4.57 -5.75 -6.00
N GLY A 77 4.75 -5.53 -7.30
CA GLY A 77 5.68 -4.52 -7.82
C GLY A 77 6.99 -5.08 -8.33
N LEU A 78 7.31 -6.33 -7.99
CA LEU A 78 8.49 -7.03 -8.51
C LEU A 78 8.05 -8.32 -9.19
N ASP A 79 8.70 -8.68 -10.31
CA ASP A 79 8.45 -9.97 -10.93
C ASP A 79 9.11 -11.09 -10.11
N ALA A 80 9.01 -12.33 -10.59
CA ALA A 80 9.52 -13.50 -9.86
C ALA A 80 11.03 -13.46 -9.62
N THR A 81 11.76 -12.67 -10.40
CA THR A 81 13.22 -12.54 -10.27
C THR A 81 13.61 -11.32 -9.41
N GLY A 82 12.64 -10.54 -8.95
CA GLY A 82 12.89 -9.35 -8.13
C GLY A 82 13.10 -8.07 -8.92
N THR A 83 12.77 -8.06 -10.22
CA THR A 83 12.89 -6.88 -11.08
C THR A 83 11.60 -6.08 -11.02
N PRO A 84 11.64 -4.73 -10.90
CA PRO A 84 10.44 -3.92 -10.90
C PRO A 84 9.58 -4.15 -12.14
N ALA A 85 8.28 -4.37 -11.94
CA ALA A 85 7.35 -4.67 -13.01
C ALA A 85 5.93 -4.32 -12.58
N ASP A 86 5.03 -4.14 -13.56
CA ASP A 86 3.61 -3.99 -13.26
C ASP A 86 3.02 -5.38 -13.04
N THR A 87 2.92 -5.77 -11.76
CA THR A 87 2.42 -7.09 -11.36
C THR A 87 0.98 -7.05 -10.87
N ARG A 88 0.29 -5.93 -11.05
CA ARG A 88 -1.10 -5.81 -10.59
C ARG A 88 -1.98 -6.87 -11.24
N THR A 89 -2.73 -7.60 -10.40
CA THR A 89 -3.70 -8.57 -10.89
C THR A 89 -4.95 -7.85 -11.40
N GLU A 90 -5.79 -8.55 -12.16
CA GLU A 90 -7.06 -7.97 -12.60
C GLU A 90 -7.92 -7.53 -11.41
N ALA A 91 -7.93 -8.33 -10.33
CA ALA A 91 -8.67 -8.00 -9.13
C ALA A 91 -8.16 -6.71 -8.49
N GLN A 92 -6.83 -6.51 -8.44
CA GLN A 92 -6.24 -5.29 -7.91
C GLN A 92 -6.58 -4.08 -8.77
N LYS A 93 -6.55 -4.22 -10.10
CA LYS A 93 -6.87 -3.13 -11.01
C LYS A 93 -8.31 -2.66 -10.87
N VAL A 94 -9.24 -3.57 -10.70
CA VAL A 94 -10.67 -3.24 -10.51
C VAL A 94 -10.85 -2.45 -9.23
N ASN A 95 -10.16 -2.82 -8.16
CA ASN A 95 -10.33 -2.21 -6.85
C ASN A 95 -9.54 -0.92 -6.66
N HIS A 96 -8.69 -0.55 -7.62
CA HIS A 96 -7.95 0.72 -7.59
C HIS A 96 -8.77 1.93 -7.99
N ARG A 97 -9.97 1.76 -8.42
CA ARG A 97 -10.81 2.85 -8.92
C ARG A 97 -11.48 3.65 -7.82
#